data_ecd92bb06831aaace548b732975fbd94
#
_entry.id   ecd92bb06831aaace548b732975fbd94
#
_cell.length_a   1.000
_cell.length_b   1.000
_cell.length_c   1.000
_cell.angle_alpha   90.00
_cell.angle_beta   90.00
_cell.angle_gamma   90.00
#
_symmetry.space_group_name_H-M   'P 1'
#
loop_
_entity.id
_entity.type
_entity.pdbx_description
1 polymer ?
#
loop_
_entity_poly.entity_id
_entity_poly.type
_entity_poly.pdbx_seq_one_letter_code
_entity_poly.pdbx_strand_id
1 'polypeptide(L)'
;VTKGHILIVDDDKNMLKMLRMFLVDDYNVTIVDSGKLALEAVIKKTPDLILLDYMMPLFDGPHVLEIIRKREESKNVPVLFLTSVTDREKILECLSLNPQGYLVKPISREELLQRVDEVLNPLKKIL
;
A
#
# COMPACT_ATOMS: atom_id res chain seq x y z
N VAL A 1 -23.23 0.93 -4.25
CA VAL A 1 -21.98 1.55 -3.79
C VAL A 1 -20.79 0.73 -4.26
N THR A 2 -19.84 1.38 -4.91
CA THR A 2 -18.65 0.73 -5.43
C THR A 2 -17.64 0.52 -4.30
N LYS A 3 -17.11 -0.70 -4.19
CA LYS A 3 -16.03 -0.98 -3.23
C LYS A 3 -14.75 -0.29 -3.67
N GLY A 4 -13.99 0.24 -2.71
CA GLY A 4 -12.66 0.77 -2.96
C GLY A 4 -11.73 -0.30 -3.50
N HIS A 5 -10.78 0.10 -4.35
CA HIS A 5 -9.79 -0.79 -4.94
C HIS A 5 -8.44 -0.62 -4.26
N ILE A 6 -7.90 -1.69 -3.70
CA ILE A 6 -6.61 -1.71 -3.01
C ILE A 6 -5.63 -2.56 -3.80
N LEU A 7 -4.45 -1.99 -4.07
CA LEU A 7 -3.32 -2.71 -4.64
C LEU A 7 -2.36 -3.08 -3.51
N ILE A 8 -2.02 -4.36 -3.39
CA ILE A 8 -1.07 -4.85 -2.40
C ILE A 8 0.19 -5.31 -3.10
N VAL A 9 1.33 -4.78 -2.66
CA VAL A 9 2.65 -5.03 -3.26
C VAL A 9 3.58 -5.60 -2.21
N ASP A 10 3.97 -6.86 -2.36
CA ASP A 10 4.85 -7.57 -1.42
C ASP A 10 5.46 -8.76 -2.14
N ASP A 11 6.77 -8.99 -2.02
CA ASP A 11 7.42 -10.12 -2.68
C ASP A 11 7.18 -11.45 -1.96
N ASP A 12 6.61 -11.43 -0.76
CA ASP A 12 6.21 -12.64 -0.03
C ASP A 12 4.79 -13.04 -0.42
N LYS A 13 4.68 -14.13 -1.18
CA LYS A 13 3.39 -14.61 -1.67
C LYS A 13 2.43 -15.02 -0.57
N ASN A 14 2.96 -15.56 0.54
CA ASN A 14 2.11 -15.94 1.67
C ASN A 14 1.52 -14.69 2.35
N MET A 15 2.32 -13.64 2.46
CA MET A 15 1.86 -12.36 2.99
C MET A 15 0.76 -11.77 2.11
N LEU A 16 0.95 -11.80 0.78
CA LEU A 16 -0.06 -11.32 -0.17
C LEU A 16 -1.40 -12.04 0.02
N LYS A 17 -1.36 -13.36 0.15
CA LYS A 17 -2.59 -14.15 0.36
C LYS A 17 -3.28 -13.79 1.66
N MET A 18 -2.53 -13.63 2.73
CA MET A 18 -3.07 -13.28 4.04
C MET A 18 -3.71 -11.89 4.03
N LEU A 19 -3.01 -10.89 3.48
CA LEU A 19 -3.52 -9.54 3.43
C LEU A 19 -4.77 -9.44 2.55
N ARG A 20 -4.80 -10.19 1.44
CA ARG A 20 -5.98 -10.26 0.59
C ARG A 20 -7.17 -10.82 1.38
N MET A 21 -6.96 -11.90 2.12
CA MET A 21 -8.02 -12.50 2.95
C MET A 21 -8.57 -11.50 3.96
N PHE A 22 -7.71 -10.66 4.52
CA PHE A 22 -8.14 -9.64 5.48
C PHE A 22 -9.05 -8.58 4.87
N LEU A 23 -8.88 -8.29 3.58
CA LEU A 23 -9.50 -7.12 2.94
C LEU A 23 -10.58 -7.44 1.91
N VAL A 24 -10.63 -8.66 1.41
CA VAL A 24 -11.46 -9.00 0.24
C VAL A 24 -12.97 -8.89 0.49
N ASP A 25 -13.41 -9.01 1.73
CA ASP A 25 -14.84 -8.88 2.05
C ASP A 25 -15.33 -7.44 1.93
N ASP A 26 -14.44 -6.47 2.14
CA ASP A 26 -14.79 -5.05 2.17
C ASP A 26 -14.28 -4.26 0.97
N TYR A 27 -13.30 -4.79 0.25
CA TYR A 27 -12.64 -4.07 -0.85
C TYR A 27 -12.37 -4.97 -2.05
N ASN A 28 -12.21 -4.34 -3.21
CA ASN A 28 -11.64 -5.03 -4.37
C ASN A 28 -10.13 -5.03 -4.22
N VAL A 29 -9.50 -6.18 -4.33
CA VAL A 29 -8.07 -6.34 -4.03
C VAL A 29 -7.32 -6.90 -5.22
N THR A 30 -6.23 -6.24 -5.59
CA THR A 30 -5.25 -6.72 -6.56
C THR A 30 -3.94 -6.96 -5.82
N ILE A 31 -3.31 -8.11 -6.03
CA ILE A 31 -2.01 -8.43 -5.43
C ILE A 31 -0.95 -8.57 -6.50
N VAL A 32 0.23 -8.02 -6.26
CA VAL A 32 1.40 -8.16 -7.14
C VAL A 32 2.65 -8.40 -6.27
N ASP A 33 3.62 -9.12 -6.80
CA ASP A 33 4.80 -9.53 -6.02
C ASP A 33 6.10 -8.83 -6.42
N SER A 34 6.01 -7.75 -7.19
CA SER A 34 7.21 -6.99 -7.56
C SER A 34 6.87 -5.53 -7.82
N GLY A 35 7.90 -4.69 -7.74
CA GLY A 35 7.76 -3.27 -8.05
C GLY A 35 7.35 -3.03 -9.50
N LYS A 36 7.92 -3.81 -10.43
CA LYS A 36 7.57 -3.70 -11.85
C LYS A 36 6.08 -3.98 -12.07
N LEU A 37 5.57 -5.06 -11.50
CA LEU A 37 4.16 -5.40 -11.62
C LEU A 37 3.27 -4.38 -10.93
N ALA A 38 3.74 -3.77 -9.85
CA ALA A 38 3.02 -2.69 -9.19
C ALA A 38 2.84 -1.50 -10.12
N LEU A 39 3.90 -1.08 -10.80
CA LEU A 39 3.84 0.04 -11.73
C LEU A 39 2.91 -0.25 -12.90
N GLU A 40 2.98 -1.46 -13.46
CA GLU A 40 2.08 -1.88 -14.52
C GLU A 40 0.62 -1.88 -14.06
N ALA A 41 0.36 -2.35 -12.84
CA ALA A 41 -0.99 -2.37 -12.30
C ALA A 41 -1.55 -0.97 -12.10
N VAL A 42 -0.76 -0.04 -11.59
CA VAL A 42 -1.16 1.36 -11.37
C VAL A 42 -1.49 2.04 -12.71
N ILE A 43 -0.69 1.77 -13.74
CA ILE A 43 -0.91 2.34 -15.07
C ILE A 43 -2.21 1.80 -15.68
N LYS A 44 -2.46 0.51 -15.51
CA LYS A 44 -3.65 -0.14 -16.07
C LYS A 44 -4.93 0.34 -15.40
N LYS A 45 -4.92 0.49 -14.09
CA LYS A 45 -6.07 0.97 -13.31
C LYS A 45 -5.56 1.58 -12.01
N THR A 46 -5.71 2.89 -11.87
CA THR A 46 -5.28 3.60 -10.68
C THR A 46 -6.07 3.12 -9.45
N PRO A 47 -5.40 2.57 -8.43
CA PRO A 47 -6.09 2.12 -7.22
C PRO A 47 -6.46 3.29 -6.32
N ASP A 48 -7.35 3.02 -5.36
CA ASP A 48 -7.73 3.99 -4.34
C ASP A 48 -6.73 4.03 -3.18
N LEU A 49 -5.98 2.95 -2.99
CA LEU A 49 -4.96 2.83 -1.95
C LEU A 49 -3.94 1.78 -2.37
N ILE A 50 -2.68 2.00 -2.02
CA ILE A 50 -1.61 1.04 -2.23
C ILE A 50 -1.02 0.66 -0.88
N LEU A 51 -0.96 -0.65 -0.59
CA LEU A 51 -0.17 -1.20 0.51
C LEU A 51 1.16 -1.66 -0.09
N LEU A 52 2.27 -1.12 0.40
CA LEU A 52 3.56 -1.25 -0.26
C LEU A 52 4.65 -1.70 0.71
N ASP A 53 5.28 -2.82 0.43
CA ASP A 53 6.43 -3.27 1.19
C ASP A 53 7.69 -2.48 0.79
N TYR A 54 8.64 -2.35 1.71
CA TYR A 54 9.91 -1.69 1.45
C TYR A 54 10.86 -2.59 0.64
N MET A 55 11.09 -3.82 1.15
CA MET A 55 12.12 -4.70 0.63
C MET A 55 11.62 -5.58 -0.51
N MET A 56 12.00 -5.22 -1.72
CA MET A 56 11.71 -6.02 -2.91
C MET A 56 12.91 -5.97 -3.85
N PRO A 57 13.21 -7.07 -4.57
CA PRO A 57 14.32 -7.08 -5.53
C PRO A 57 14.11 -6.08 -6.66
N LEU A 58 15.16 -5.45 -7.14
CA LEU A 58 15.24 -4.52 -8.28
C LEU A 58 14.58 -3.17 -8.03
N PHE A 59 13.29 -3.14 -7.71
CA PHE A 59 12.55 -1.92 -7.36
C PHE A 59 12.00 -2.05 -5.97
N ASP A 60 12.63 -1.40 -4.98
CA ASP A 60 12.09 -1.39 -3.62
C ASP A 60 10.88 -0.44 -3.49
N GLY A 61 10.25 -0.46 -2.32
CA GLY A 61 9.06 0.34 -2.07
C GLY A 61 9.24 1.82 -2.31
N PRO A 62 10.26 2.46 -1.74
CA PRO A 62 10.50 3.89 -1.99
C PRO A 62 10.69 4.22 -3.46
N HIS A 63 11.38 3.37 -4.21
CA HIS A 63 11.58 3.57 -5.65
C HIS A 63 10.24 3.52 -6.41
N VAL A 64 9.41 2.53 -6.08
CA VAL A 64 8.07 2.42 -6.67
C VAL A 64 7.25 3.66 -6.36
N LEU A 65 7.24 4.11 -5.11
CA LEU A 65 6.48 5.29 -4.68
C LEU A 65 6.95 6.55 -5.39
N GLU A 66 8.27 6.71 -5.53
CA GLU A 66 8.82 7.86 -6.24
C GLU A 66 8.29 7.96 -7.66
N ILE A 67 8.24 6.83 -8.39
CA ILE A 67 7.72 6.79 -9.75
C ILE A 67 6.21 7.10 -9.77
N ILE A 68 5.46 6.51 -8.85
CA ILE A 68 4.02 6.76 -8.74
C ILE A 68 3.73 8.25 -8.52
N ARG A 69 4.51 8.92 -7.68
CA ARG A 69 4.33 10.35 -7.36
C ARG A 69 4.64 11.28 -8.53
N LYS A 70 5.37 10.80 -9.53
CA LYS A 70 5.71 11.62 -10.72
C LYS A 70 4.65 11.55 -11.81
N ARG A 71 3.70 10.64 -11.73
CA ARG A 71 2.64 10.49 -12.73
C ARG A 71 1.40 11.28 -12.32
N GLU A 72 0.84 12.03 -13.27
CA GLU A 72 -0.33 12.88 -13.02
C GLU A 72 -1.51 12.08 -12.48
N GLU A 73 -1.77 10.89 -13.04
CA GLU A 73 -2.92 10.06 -12.68
C GLU A 73 -2.79 9.42 -11.30
N SER A 74 -1.56 9.27 -10.79
CA SER A 74 -1.31 8.54 -9.54
C SER A 74 -0.59 9.35 -8.47
N LYS A 75 -0.24 10.59 -8.75
CA LYS A 75 0.56 11.39 -7.81
C LYS A 75 -0.06 11.58 -6.44
N ASN A 76 -1.39 11.49 -6.36
CA ASN A 76 -2.12 11.71 -5.10
C ASN A 76 -2.70 10.43 -4.50
N VAL A 77 -2.40 9.26 -5.09
CA VAL A 77 -2.89 7.99 -4.55
C VAL A 77 -2.34 7.76 -3.16
N PRO A 78 -3.18 7.49 -2.15
CA PRO A 78 -2.70 7.17 -0.81
C PRO A 78 -1.85 5.90 -0.81
N VAL A 79 -0.72 5.94 -0.09
CA VAL A 79 0.17 4.78 0.08
C VAL A 79 0.41 4.56 1.56
N LEU A 80 0.17 3.33 2.02
CA LEU A 80 0.58 2.87 3.34
C LEU A 80 1.74 1.89 3.14
N PHE A 81 2.89 2.18 3.73
CA PHE A 81 3.94 1.17 3.82
C PHE A 81 3.52 0.11 4.82
N LEU A 82 3.72 -1.15 4.47
CA LEU A 82 3.50 -2.27 5.36
C LEU A 82 4.69 -3.22 5.23
N THR A 83 5.60 -3.18 6.21
CA THR A 83 6.89 -3.81 6.08
C THR A 83 7.45 -4.23 7.45
N SER A 84 8.39 -5.17 7.46
CA SER A 84 9.12 -5.54 8.66
C SER A 84 10.33 -4.64 8.93
N VAL A 85 10.63 -3.69 8.04
CA VAL A 85 11.77 -2.78 8.19
C VAL A 85 11.50 -1.77 9.30
N THR A 86 12.42 -1.71 10.29
CA THR A 86 12.33 -0.78 11.43
C THR A 86 13.56 0.13 11.56
N ASP A 87 14.46 0.09 10.58
CA ASP A 87 15.63 0.94 10.53
C ASP A 87 15.22 2.40 10.37
N ARG A 88 15.71 3.26 11.26
CA ARG A 88 15.32 4.67 11.29
C ARG A 88 15.55 5.41 9.97
N GLU A 89 16.72 5.18 9.35
CA GLU A 89 17.05 5.85 8.09
C GLU A 89 16.09 5.45 6.98
N LYS A 90 15.73 4.17 6.91
CA LYS A 90 14.80 3.66 5.92
C LYS A 90 13.39 4.17 6.17
N ILE A 91 12.97 4.27 7.42
CA ILE A 91 11.67 4.85 7.76
C ILE A 91 11.62 6.31 7.32
N LEU A 92 12.68 7.09 7.60
CA LEU A 92 12.73 8.49 7.20
C LEU A 92 12.73 8.65 5.68
N GLU A 93 13.40 7.75 4.96
CA GLU A 93 13.35 7.73 3.49
C GLU A 93 11.90 7.57 3.00
N CYS A 94 11.18 6.60 3.57
CA CYS A 94 9.79 6.39 3.22
C CYS A 94 8.93 7.62 3.52
N LEU A 95 9.08 8.19 4.71
CA LEU A 95 8.28 9.34 5.13
C LEU A 95 8.54 10.57 4.28
N SER A 96 9.75 10.71 3.72
CA SER A 96 10.09 11.83 2.84
C SER A 96 9.30 11.83 1.52
N LEU A 97 8.71 10.70 1.17
CA LEU A 97 7.91 10.54 -0.05
C LEU A 97 6.41 10.74 0.19
N ASN A 98 6.04 11.25 1.36
CA ASN A 98 4.67 11.58 1.72
C ASN A 98 3.68 10.43 1.63
N PRO A 99 3.96 9.25 2.26
CA PRO A 99 2.96 8.20 2.38
C PRO A 99 1.90 8.62 3.39
N GLN A 100 0.75 7.94 3.38
CA GLN A 100 -0.29 8.16 4.39
C GLN A 100 0.06 7.53 5.73
N GLY A 101 0.97 6.57 5.75
CA GLY A 101 1.42 5.96 6.98
C GLY A 101 2.49 4.90 6.76
N TYR A 102 3.02 4.41 7.88
CA TYR A 102 4.05 3.38 7.92
C TYR A 102 3.64 2.34 8.96
N LEU A 103 3.31 1.15 8.49
CA LEU A 103 2.85 0.05 9.33
C LEU A 103 3.93 -1.03 9.41
N VAL A 104 4.13 -1.59 10.59
CA VAL A 104 5.16 -2.62 10.82
C VAL A 104 4.51 -3.99 10.96
N LYS A 105 5.03 -4.98 10.24
CA LYS A 105 4.61 -6.38 10.36
C LYS A 105 5.14 -6.97 11.67
N PRO A 106 4.41 -7.89 12.30
CA PRO A 106 3.12 -8.41 11.88
C PRO A 106 1.97 -7.45 12.21
N ILE A 107 0.91 -7.50 11.42
CA ILE A 107 -0.28 -6.68 11.61
C ILE A 107 -1.52 -7.57 11.71
N SER A 108 -2.42 -7.25 12.63
CA SER A 108 -3.67 -7.98 12.77
C SER A 108 -4.67 -7.54 11.69
N ARG A 109 -5.67 -8.38 11.45
CA ARG A 109 -6.77 -8.03 10.54
C ARG A 109 -7.46 -6.76 10.99
N GLU A 110 -7.75 -6.64 12.28
CA GLU A 110 -8.45 -5.49 12.85
C GLU A 110 -7.67 -4.19 12.67
N GLU A 111 -6.37 -4.24 12.95
CA GLU A 111 -5.52 -3.07 12.80
C GLU A 111 -5.41 -2.64 11.33
N LEU A 112 -5.23 -3.60 10.42
CA LEU A 112 -5.15 -3.29 9.00
C LEU A 112 -6.45 -2.68 8.49
N LEU A 113 -7.60 -3.27 8.82
CA LEU A 113 -8.90 -2.75 8.42
C LEU A 113 -9.13 -1.33 8.95
N GLN A 114 -8.75 -1.08 10.21
CA GLN A 114 -8.88 0.23 10.81
C GLN A 114 -8.04 1.27 10.06
N ARG A 115 -6.78 0.96 9.78
CA ARG A 115 -5.88 1.90 9.10
C ARG A 115 -6.32 2.17 7.67
N VAL A 116 -6.75 1.14 6.95
CA VAL A 116 -7.27 1.29 5.59
C VAL A 116 -8.53 2.13 5.59
N ASP A 117 -9.45 1.87 6.50
CA ASP A 117 -10.69 2.63 6.60
C ASP A 117 -10.42 4.11 6.91
N GLU A 118 -9.49 4.42 7.80
CA GLU A 118 -9.11 5.80 8.12
C GLU A 118 -8.60 6.56 6.90
N VAL A 119 -7.88 5.89 6.01
CA VAL A 119 -7.35 6.50 4.80
C VAL A 119 -8.43 6.70 3.75
N LEU A 120 -9.26 5.68 3.52
CA LEU A 120 -10.26 5.71 2.47
C LEU A 120 -11.54 6.46 2.86
N ASN A 121 -11.82 6.56 4.15
CA ASN A 121 -13.02 7.21 4.68
C ASN A 121 -12.66 8.21 5.78
N PRO A 122 -11.89 9.27 5.47
CA PRO A 122 -11.38 10.18 6.49
C PRO A 122 -12.45 10.92 7.28
N LEU A 123 -13.62 11.17 6.67
CA LEU A 123 -14.72 11.86 7.35
C LEU A 123 -15.35 11.01 8.45
N LYS A 124 -15.28 9.69 8.34
CA LYS A 124 -15.80 8.79 9.34
C LYS A 124 -15.10 8.95 10.69
N LYS A 125 -13.82 9.33 10.66
CA LYS A 125 -13.03 9.57 11.87
C LYS A 125 -13.47 10.85 12.60
N ILE A 126 -13.98 11.82 11.85
CA ILE A 126 -14.43 13.10 12.40
C ILE A 126 -15.84 13.00 12.95
N LEU A 127 -16.66 12.24 12.29
CA LEU A 127 -18.06 12.04 12.66
C LEU A 127 -18.23 10.95 13.72
#